data_90c06a3c34543956740b0c146d3df968
#
_entry.id   90c06a3c34543956740b0c146d3df968
#
_cell.length_a   1.000
_cell.length_b   1.000
_cell.length_c   1.000
_cell.angle_alpha   90.00
_cell.angle_beta   90.00
_cell.angle_gamma   90.00
#
_symmetry.space_group_name_H-M   'P 1'
#
loop_
_entity.id
_entity.type
_entity.pdbx_description
1 polymer ?
#
loop_
_entity_poly.entity_id
_entity_poly.type
_entity_poly.pdbx_seq_one_letter_code
_entity_poly.pdbx_strand_id
1 'polypeptide(L)'
;MTKLVRPLLFVFVAMSVLLAACGAPATAAPAPTEAPKPAAVPPTTAPTVAPTTDPMAMYMPDAVTGDIVTAGSSTVFPLSERMSELFQQEGYAGNITVDSIGTGAGFERFCKTGETDISNASRTIKDSEVEACKALATPRDPIGFRVGTDALTVVISADNDFVTALTKEQLGKIFTAQYTKWNEVDPSFPAETILVYGPGADSGTFDYFNEVIVAPLYHDAAGKADIAAGKAALLGAPGAQFSEDDNVLVQGVEGSKYAIGYFGFAYFNENQGKLKAVAVEGVEPSQATVDDATYPISRPLFIYSDANIMKAKPQVAAFIYFYLNNVDNEISDVGYFPAPDADLQASLDAWLSVVGE
;
A
#
# COMPACT_ATOMS: atom_id res chain seq x y z
N MET A 1 -39.26 30.99 28.26
CA MET A 1 -38.53 31.84 29.21
C MET A 1 -37.06 31.79 28.76
N THR A 2 -36.69 32.73 27.96
CA THR A 2 -35.88 33.93 28.17
C THR A 2 -34.37 33.69 28.42
N LYS A 3 -33.60 33.93 27.34
CA LYS A 3 -32.35 34.73 27.23
C LYS A 3 -31.13 34.34 28.09
N LEU A 4 -29.94 34.26 27.54
CA LEU A 4 -29.09 35.41 27.22
C LEU A 4 -27.87 35.01 26.34
N VAL A 5 -27.70 35.74 25.22
CA VAL A 5 -26.52 35.82 24.37
C VAL A 5 -25.57 36.87 24.91
N ARG A 6 -24.27 36.63 24.97
CA ARG A 6 -23.24 37.68 25.13
C ARG A 6 -22.10 37.47 24.12
N PRO A 7 -21.80 38.45 23.27
CA PRO A 7 -20.62 38.43 22.41
C PRO A 7 -19.42 39.07 23.14
N LEU A 8 -18.22 38.49 23.00
CA LEU A 8 -16.95 39.10 23.40
C LEU A 8 -16.30 39.76 22.20
N LEU A 9 -16.14 41.05 22.32
CA LEU A 9 -15.47 41.98 21.41
C LEU A 9 -13.94 41.88 21.64
N PHE A 10 -13.15 41.58 20.59
CA PHE A 10 -11.71 41.72 20.66
C PHE A 10 -11.28 43.06 20.01
N VAL A 11 -10.65 43.88 20.85
CA VAL A 11 -10.08 45.17 20.50
C VAL A 11 -8.67 44.97 19.93
N PHE A 12 -8.44 45.47 18.70
CA PHE A 12 -7.12 45.59 18.13
C PHE A 12 -6.48 46.91 18.60
N VAL A 13 -5.32 46.81 19.25
CA VAL A 13 -4.44 47.96 19.51
C VAL A 13 -3.25 47.88 18.54
N ALA A 14 -3.23 48.79 17.57
CA ALA A 14 -2.10 49.08 16.74
C ALA A 14 -1.18 50.11 17.43
N MET A 15 0.06 49.77 17.66
CA MET A 15 1.09 50.66 18.21
C MET A 15 2.10 50.97 17.14
N SER A 16 2.02 52.19 16.55
CA SER A 16 2.96 52.76 15.60
C SER A 16 4.08 53.48 16.35
N VAL A 17 5.33 53.11 16.14
CA VAL A 17 6.51 53.82 16.63
C VAL A 17 7.17 54.51 15.47
N LEU A 18 7.12 55.85 15.47
CA LEU A 18 7.88 56.78 14.61
C LEU A 18 9.25 57.03 15.25
N LEU A 19 10.34 56.71 14.58
CA LEU A 19 11.67 57.20 14.90
C LEU A 19 12.10 58.17 13.81
N ALA A 20 12.21 59.44 14.19
CA ALA A 20 12.88 60.51 13.42
C ALA A 20 14.38 60.44 13.69
N ALA A 21 15.20 60.35 12.65
CA ALA A 21 16.65 60.55 12.75
C ALA A 21 17.07 61.80 11.95
N CYS A 22 17.71 62.74 12.63
CA CYS A 22 18.27 63.98 12.12
C CYS A 22 19.46 63.69 11.17
N GLY A 23 19.48 64.39 10.02
CA GLY A 23 20.57 64.36 9.08
C GLY A 23 21.71 65.31 9.46
N ALA A 24 22.92 64.87 9.17
CA ALA A 24 24.12 65.76 9.09
C ALA A 24 24.60 65.77 7.64
N PRO A 25 25.19 66.94 7.16
CA PRO A 25 25.51 67.12 5.75
C PRO A 25 26.77 66.34 5.34
N ALA A 26 26.71 65.64 4.24
CA ALA A 26 27.82 64.90 3.67
C ALA A 26 28.72 65.84 2.81
N THR A 27 30.00 65.78 3.08
CA THR A 27 31.07 66.43 2.31
C THR A 27 31.23 65.70 0.97
N ALA A 28 31.26 66.51 -0.14
CA ALA A 28 31.42 65.99 -1.48
C ALA A 28 32.81 65.35 -1.70
N ALA A 29 32.83 64.10 -2.19
CA ALA A 29 34.06 63.47 -2.66
C ALA A 29 34.34 63.79 -4.12
N PRO A 30 35.64 63.84 -4.53
CA PRO A 30 36.04 64.21 -5.90
C PRO A 30 35.67 63.16 -6.93
N ALA A 31 35.33 63.56 -8.14
CA ALA A 31 34.91 62.74 -9.25
C ALA A 31 35.98 61.71 -9.65
N PRO A 32 35.56 60.42 -9.96
CA PRO A 32 36.49 59.44 -10.45
C PRO A 32 36.92 59.70 -11.89
N THR A 33 38.22 59.59 -12.13
CA THR A 33 38.85 59.63 -13.45
C THR A 33 38.37 58.41 -14.27
N GLU A 34 37.91 58.72 -15.49
CA GLU A 34 37.37 57.71 -16.42
C GLU A 34 38.50 56.72 -16.83
N ALA A 35 38.27 55.40 -16.55
CA ALA A 35 39.18 54.38 -16.99
C ALA A 35 38.93 54.02 -18.47
N PRO A 36 39.96 53.64 -19.23
CA PRO A 36 39.79 53.34 -20.65
C PRO A 36 38.86 52.19 -20.90
N LYS A 37 37.91 52.37 -21.81
CA LYS A 37 36.91 51.41 -22.25
C LYS A 37 37.57 50.13 -22.80
N PRO A 38 37.30 48.95 -22.27
CA PRO A 38 37.81 47.69 -22.86
C PRO A 38 37.25 47.48 -24.26
N ALA A 39 38.08 47.02 -25.18
CA ALA A 39 37.68 46.66 -26.53
C ALA A 39 36.62 45.56 -26.51
N ALA A 40 35.57 45.71 -27.30
CA ALA A 40 34.49 44.72 -27.43
C ALA A 40 35.07 43.41 -27.96
N VAL A 41 34.98 42.36 -27.12
CA VAL A 41 35.20 40.99 -27.55
C VAL A 41 33.98 40.56 -28.34
N PRO A 42 34.12 39.97 -29.55
CA PRO A 42 32.97 39.46 -30.28
C PRO A 42 32.23 38.39 -29.45
N PRO A 43 30.89 38.33 -29.49
CA PRO A 43 30.15 37.33 -28.73
C PRO A 43 30.56 35.92 -29.23
N THR A 44 31.21 35.16 -28.37
CA THR A 44 31.38 33.74 -28.57
C THR A 44 29.98 33.13 -28.44
N THR A 45 29.41 32.66 -29.55
CA THR A 45 28.19 31.88 -29.53
C THR A 45 28.47 30.62 -28.70
N ALA A 46 27.92 30.58 -27.51
CA ALA A 46 27.87 29.31 -26.74
C ALA A 46 27.20 28.25 -27.61
N PRO A 47 27.71 27.01 -27.65
CA PRO A 47 27.00 25.95 -28.35
C PRO A 47 25.61 25.84 -27.74
N THR A 48 24.57 26.03 -28.55
CA THR A 48 23.20 25.70 -28.20
C THR A 48 23.16 24.16 -28.01
N VAL A 49 23.25 23.70 -26.76
CA VAL A 49 22.93 22.33 -26.42
C VAL A 49 21.47 22.16 -26.81
N ALA A 50 21.19 21.35 -27.81
CA ALA A 50 19.83 20.94 -28.12
C ALA A 50 19.20 20.36 -26.83
N PRO A 51 17.95 20.72 -26.49
CA PRO A 51 17.31 20.12 -25.35
C PRO A 51 17.30 18.60 -25.56
N THR A 52 18.01 17.88 -24.71
CA THR A 52 17.88 16.43 -24.59
C THR A 52 16.46 16.23 -24.06
N THR A 53 15.53 15.92 -24.94
CA THR A 53 14.19 15.49 -24.51
C THR A 53 14.38 14.19 -23.74
N ASP A 54 14.05 14.21 -22.47
CA ASP A 54 13.96 13.00 -21.64
C ASP A 54 13.00 12.03 -22.35
N PRO A 55 13.42 10.82 -22.74
CA PRO A 55 12.54 9.84 -23.39
C PRO A 55 11.32 9.49 -22.53
N MET A 56 11.43 9.66 -21.21
CA MET A 56 10.36 9.38 -20.27
C MET A 56 9.35 10.53 -20.10
N ALA A 57 9.66 11.74 -20.63
CA ALA A 57 8.78 12.90 -20.51
C ALA A 57 7.37 12.66 -21.08
N MET A 58 7.24 11.78 -22.07
CA MET A 58 5.94 11.43 -22.64
C MET A 58 5.08 10.53 -21.75
N TYR A 59 5.65 9.98 -20.69
CA TYR A 59 4.96 9.14 -19.68
C TYR A 59 4.77 9.86 -18.35
N MET A 60 4.98 11.17 -18.31
CA MET A 60 4.67 11.96 -17.11
C MET A 60 3.14 12.12 -16.97
N PRO A 61 2.61 12.24 -15.73
CA PRO A 61 1.18 12.31 -15.48
C PRO A 61 0.43 13.39 -16.29
N ASP A 62 1.03 14.58 -16.41
CA ASP A 62 0.48 15.72 -17.13
C ASP A 62 0.64 15.63 -18.67
N ALA A 63 1.44 14.69 -19.15
CA ALA A 63 1.67 14.48 -20.59
C ALA A 63 0.66 13.51 -21.24
N VAL A 64 -0.11 12.78 -20.46
CA VAL A 64 -1.03 11.73 -20.92
C VAL A 64 -2.48 12.03 -20.56
N THR A 65 -3.41 11.48 -21.34
CA THR A 65 -4.87 11.68 -21.14
C THR A 65 -5.64 10.40 -21.47
N GLY A 66 -6.88 10.33 -21.00
CA GLY A 66 -7.79 9.18 -21.24
C GLY A 66 -8.22 8.55 -19.93
N ASP A 67 -8.95 7.44 -19.99
CA ASP A 67 -9.40 6.72 -18.80
C ASP A 67 -8.51 5.49 -18.56
N ILE A 68 -8.31 5.14 -17.29
CA ILE A 68 -7.65 3.93 -16.84
C ILE A 68 -8.65 3.12 -16.02
N VAL A 69 -8.82 1.84 -16.36
CA VAL A 69 -9.70 0.93 -15.64
C VAL A 69 -8.87 -0.19 -15.03
N THR A 70 -8.84 -0.26 -13.72
CA THR A 70 -8.20 -1.34 -12.96
C THR A 70 -9.20 -2.03 -12.05
N ALA A 71 -9.09 -3.33 -11.90
CA ALA A 71 -9.92 -4.11 -10.99
C ALA A 71 -9.16 -5.33 -10.48
N GLY A 72 -9.54 -5.85 -9.32
CA GLY A 72 -8.98 -7.10 -8.83
C GLY A 72 -8.88 -7.20 -7.33
N SER A 73 -7.71 -7.61 -6.85
CA SER A 73 -7.43 -7.91 -5.46
C SER A 73 -7.84 -6.79 -4.51
N SER A 74 -8.67 -7.11 -3.52
CA SER A 74 -9.01 -6.22 -2.40
C SER A 74 -7.80 -5.83 -1.56
N THR A 75 -6.78 -6.69 -1.51
CA THR A 75 -5.50 -6.38 -0.84
C THR A 75 -4.69 -5.34 -1.59
N VAL A 76 -4.62 -5.41 -2.94
CA VAL A 76 -3.89 -4.42 -3.73
C VAL A 76 -4.67 -3.11 -3.89
N PHE A 77 -5.98 -3.16 -3.67
CA PHE A 77 -6.90 -2.02 -3.84
C PHE A 77 -6.42 -0.75 -3.11
N PRO A 78 -6.12 -0.75 -1.78
CA PRO A 78 -5.69 0.47 -1.10
C PRO A 78 -4.41 1.07 -1.67
N LEU A 79 -3.45 0.22 -2.08
CA LEU A 79 -2.21 0.67 -2.71
C LEU A 79 -2.47 1.28 -4.09
N SER A 80 -3.33 0.66 -4.90
CA SER A 80 -3.71 1.19 -6.21
C SER A 80 -4.55 2.47 -6.13
N GLU A 81 -5.41 2.62 -5.11
CA GLU A 81 -6.09 3.90 -4.83
C GLU A 81 -5.07 4.99 -4.49
N ARG A 82 -4.16 4.72 -3.56
CA ARG A 82 -3.11 5.67 -3.16
C ARG A 82 -2.26 6.12 -4.35
N MET A 83 -1.82 5.18 -5.18
CA MET A 83 -1.04 5.48 -6.39
C MET A 83 -1.86 6.27 -7.43
N SER A 84 -3.17 6.01 -7.53
CA SER A 84 -4.07 6.75 -8.42
C SER A 84 -4.25 8.20 -7.95
N GLU A 85 -4.41 8.42 -6.65
CA GLU A 85 -4.50 9.76 -6.08
C GLU A 85 -3.22 10.57 -6.33
N LEU A 86 -2.06 9.98 -6.11
CA LEU A 86 -0.77 10.63 -6.35
C LEU A 86 -0.57 10.95 -7.83
N PHE A 87 -0.89 10.02 -8.72
CA PHE A 87 -0.79 10.24 -10.16
C PHE A 87 -1.66 11.42 -10.63
N GLN A 88 -2.87 11.58 -10.06
CA GLN A 88 -3.74 12.72 -10.30
C GLN A 88 -3.18 14.02 -9.67
N GLN A 89 -2.59 13.95 -8.48
CA GLN A 89 -1.94 15.10 -7.83
C GLN A 89 -0.76 15.63 -8.64
N GLU A 90 -0.03 14.74 -9.34
CA GLU A 90 1.07 15.10 -10.24
C GLU A 90 0.60 15.59 -11.64
N GLY A 91 -0.70 15.84 -11.80
CA GLY A 91 -1.26 16.53 -12.97
C GLY A 91 -2.06 15.67 -13.94
N TYR A 92 -2.26 14.39 -13.68
CA TYR A 92 -3.12 13.57 -14.54
C TYR A 92 -4.59 14.00 -14.45
N ALA A 93 -5.16 14.38 -15.58
CA ALA A 93 -6.53 14.90 -15.66
C ALA A 93 -7.58 13.86 -16.07
N GLY A 94 -7.18 12.62 -16.41
CA GLY A 94 -8.08 11.54 -16.77
C GLY A 94 -8.75 10.90 -15.57
N ASN A 95 -9.74 10.02 -15.84
CA ASN A 95 -10.40 9.24 -14.81
C ASN A 95 -9.66 7.92 -14.57
N ILE A 96 -9.46 7.55 -13.30
CA ILE A 96 -8.92 6.26 -12.91
C ILE A 96 -9.99 5.55 -12.07
N THR A 97 -10.42 4.38 -12.53
CA THR A 97 -11.33 3.51 -11.79
C THR A 97 -10.52 2.39 -11.14
N VAL A 98 -10.68 2.20 -9.84
CA VAL A 98 -10.09 1.09 -9.09
C VAL A 98 -11.22 0.29 -8.44
N ASP A 99 -11.46 -0.93 -8.90
CA ASP A 99 -12.52 -1.80 -8.37
C ASP A 99 -11.95 -2.93 -7.50
N SER A 100 -12.42 -3.01 -6.26
CA SER A 100 -12.08 -4.09 -5.32
C SER A 100 -13.07 -5.26 -5.48
N ILE A 101 -12.68 -6.29 -6.23
CA ILE A 101 -13.56 -7.43 -6.58
C ILE A 101 -12.90 -8.80 -6.36
N GLY A 102 -11.69 -8.82 -5.81
CA GLY A 102 -10.87 -10.02 -5.63
C GLY A 102 -10.05 -10.40 -6.85
N THR A 103 -8.88 -11.01 -6.62
CA THR A 103 -7.90 -11.39 -7.68
C THR A 103 -8.51 -12.21 -8.80
N GLY A 104 -9.33 -13.22 -8.46
CA GLY A 104 -9.95 -14.10 -9.47
C GLY A 104 -10.90 -13.34 -10.40
N ALA A 105 -11.79 -12.53 -9.84
CA ALA A 105 -12.73 -11.70 -10.61
C ALA A 105 -12.01 -10.61 -11.42
N GLY A 106 -10.89 -10.07 -10.90
CA GLY A 106 -10.01 -9.17 -11.65
C GLY A 106 -9.47 -9.81 -12.91
N PHE A 107 -8.90 -11.01 -12.81
CA PHE A 107 -8.44 -11.75 -13.98
C PHE A 107 -9.59 -12.17 -14.91
N GLU A 108 -10.80 -12.40 -14.41
CA GLU A 108 -11.96 -12.62 -15.30
C GLU A 108 -12.27 -11.39 -16.14
N ARG A 109 -12.31 -10.19 -15.55
CA ARG A 109 -12.51 -8.95 -16.29
C ARG A 109 -11.34 -8.66 -17.24
N PHE A 110 -10.12 -8.96 -16.86
CA PHE A 110 -8.93 -8.73 -17.68
C PHE A 110 -8.80 -9.75 -18.79
N CYS A 111 -8.99 -11.07 -18.52
CA CYS A 111 -8.69 -12.17 -19.42
C CYS A 111 -9.89 -12.77 -20.16
N LYS A 112 -11.15 -12.54 -19.70
CA LYS A 112 -12.34 -13.11 -20.34
C LYS A 112 -13.21 -12.05 -21.04
N THR A 113 -13.39 -10.89 -20.40
CA THR A 113 -14.21 -9.81 -20.99
C THR A 113 -13.39 -8.71 -21.63
N GLY A 114 -12.12 -8.54 -21.22
CA GLY A 114 -11.25 -7.51 -21.75
C GLY A 114 -11.61 -6.08 -21.30
N GLU A 115 -12.41 -5.93 -20.24
CA GLU A 115 -12.98 -4.65 -19.78
C GLU A 115 -11.97 -3.78 -19.02
N THR A 116 -10.91 -4.37 -18.44
CA THR A 116 -9.92 -3.64 -17.65
C THR A 116 -8.61 -3.49 -18.39
N ASP A 117 -7.88 -2.42 -18.09
CA ASP A 117 -6.53 -2.15 -18.59
C ASP A 117 -5.47 -2.80 -17.70
N ILE A 118 -5.78 -2.85 -16.38
CA ILE A 118 -4.91 -3.40 -15.35
C ILE A 118 -5.72 -4.37 -14.50
N SER A 119 -5.09 -5.47 -14.07
CA SER A 119 -5.63 -6.39 -13.06
C SER A 119 -4.76 -6.39 -11.82
N ASN A 120 -5.33 -6.03 -10.67
CA ASN A 120 -4.68 -6.11 -9.38
C ASN A 120 -4.70 -7.56 -8.87
N ALA A 121 -3.58 -8.07 -8.38
CA ALA A 121 -3.48 -9.46 -7.95
C ALA A 121 -2.59 -9.65 -6.72
N SER A 122 -3.05 -10.44 -5.76
CA SER A 122 -2.29 -10.85 -4.57
C SER A 122 -1.70 -12.27 -4.69
N ARG A 123 -1.49 -12.71 -5.90
CA ARG A 123 -0.80 -13.94 -6.31
C ARG A 123 -0.38 -13.83 -7.76
N THR A 124 0.50 -14.73 -8.17
CA THR A 124 0.80 -14.91 -9.59
C THR A 124 -0.44 -15.37 -10.37
N ILE A 125 -0.52 -14.94 -11.63
CA ILE A 125 -1.54 -15.41 -12.58
C ILE A 125 -1.42 -16.93 -12.77
N LYS A 126 -2.55 -17.63 -12.92
CA LYS A 126 -2.59 -19.07 -13.17
C LYS A 126 -2.50 -19.35 -14.67
N ASP A 127 -1.98 -20.52 -15.05
CA ASP A 127 -1.92 -20.94 -16.46
C ASP A 127 -3.30 -20.90 -17.14
N SER A 128 -4.35 -21.30 -16.44
CA SER A 128 -5.72 -21.25 -16.95
C SER A 128 -6.25 -19.82 -17.20
N GLU A 129 -5.75 -18.83 -16.44
CA GLU A 129 -6.05 -17.41 -16.64
C GLU A 129 -5.25 -16.86 -17.82
N VAL A 130 -3.99 -17.24 -17.97
CA VAL A 130 -3.17 -16.91 -19.15
C VAL A 130 -3.81 -17.44 -20.45
N GLU A 131 -4.27 -18.69 -20.44
CA GLU A 131 -4.96 -19.27 -21.61
C GLU A 131 -6.29 -18.55 -21.89
N ALA A 132 -7.00 -18.12 -20.87
CA ALA A 132 -8.22 -17.30 -21.06
C ALA A 132 -7.89 -15.94 -21.69
N CYS A 133 -6.79 -15.30 -21.27
CA CYS A 133 -6.32 -14.05 -21.86
C CYS A 133 -5.99 -14.19 -23.36
N LYS A 134 -5.31 -15.28 -23.73
CA LYS A 134 -4.97 -15.59 -25.15
C LYS A 134 -6.19 -15.88 -25.99
N ALA A 135 -7.28 -16.35 -25.38
CA ALA A 135 -8.53 -16.69 -26.07
C ALA A 135 -9.45 -15.48 -26.34
N LEU A 136 -9.10 -14.28 -25.87
CA LEU A 136 -9.85 -13.06 -26.16
C LEU A 136 -9.88 -12.76 -27.66
N ALA A 137 -10.90 -12.03 -28.12
CA ALA A 137 -10.99 -11.55 -29.51
C ALA A 137 -9.76 -10.69 -29.91
N THR A 138 -9.23 -9.92 -28.95
CA THR A 138 -7.89 -9.31 -29.02
C THR A 138 -7.05 -10.01 -27.95
N PRO A 139 -6.23 -11.00 -28.34
CA PRO A 139 -5.42 -11.77 -27.41
C PRO A 139 -4.51 -10.88 -26.57
N ARG A 140 -4.39 -11.22 -25.27
CA ARG A 140 -3.49 -10.57 -24.33
C ARG A 140 -2.42 -11.54 -23.86
N ASP A 141 -1.21 -11.01 -23.70
CA ASP A 141 -0.09 -11.72 -23.04
C ASP A 141 0.22 -10.98 -21.72
N PRO A 142 -0.28 -11.50 -20.58
CA PRO A 142 -0.22 -10.78 -19.31
C PRO A 142 1.21 -10.57 -18.84
N ILE A 143 1.59 -9.33 -18.59
CA ILE A 143 2.84 -8.92 -17.97
C ILE A 143 2.56 -8.55 -16.53
N GLY A 144 3.19 -9.26 -15.59
CA GLY A 144 3.08 -8.98 -14.16
C GLY A 144 4.19 -8.05 -13.68
N PHE A 145 3.79 -7.00 -12.99
CA PHE A 145 4.69 -6.05 -12.33
C PHE A 145 4.56 -6.26 -10.83
N ARG A 146 5.66 -6.66 -10.19
CA ARG A 146 5.72 -6.83 -8.74
C ARG A 146 5.73 -5.45 -8.08
N VAL A 147 4.78 -5.20 -7.17
CA VAL A 147 4.61 -3.88 -6.54
C VAL A 147 4.76 -3.91 -5.01
N GLY A 148 4.84 -5.09 -4.40
CA GLY A 148 5.01 -5.19 -2.95
C GLY A 148 4.77 -6.58 -2.41
N THR A 149 4.78 -6.69 -1.09
CA THR A 149 4.44 -7.92 -0.35
C THR A 149 3.49 -7.58 0.81
N ASP A 150 2.37 -8.26 0.86
CA ASP A 150 1.50 -8.27 2.03
C ASP A 150 1.95 -9.37 2.99
N ALA A 151 2.14 -9.03 4.26
CA ALA A 151 2.43 -10.01 5.30
C ALA A 151 1.64 -9.70 6.56
N LEU A 152 0.93 -10.69 7.04
CA LEU A 152 0.17 -10.60 8.28
C LEU A 152 1.06 -10.93 9.46
N THR A 153 0.95 -10.17 10.52
CA THR A 153 1.62 -10.48 11.78
C THR A 153 0.60 -10.87 12.82
N VAL A 154 0.75 -12.08 13.35
CA VAL A 154 0.04 -12.50 14.57
C VAL A 154 0.79 -11.93 15.76
N VAL A 155 0.08 -11.24 16.64
CA VAL A 155 0.66 -10.52 17.76
C VAL A 155 0.02 -10.88 19.08
N ILE A 156 0.83 -10.79 20.14
CA ILE A 156 0.45 -10.92 21.55
C ILE A 156 1.02 -9.75 22.33
N SER A 157 0.51 -9.50 23.53
CA SER A 157 1.10 -8.51 24.45
C SER A 157 2.57 -8.81 24.74
N ALA A 158 3.39 -7.77 24.95
CA ALA A 158 4.75 -7.92 25.40
C ALA A 158 4.85 -8.66 26.76
N ASP A 159 3.79 -8.61 27.58
CA ASP A 159 3.70 -9.30 28.85
C ASP A 159 3.37 -10.81 28.75
N ASN A 160 2.98 -11.29 27.55
CA ASN A 160 2.76 -12.72 27.32
C ASN A 160 4.10 -13.45 27.35
N ASP A 161 4.26 -14.39 28.26
CA ASP A 161 5.49 -15.12 28.55
C ASP A 161 5.44 -16.62 28.18
N PHE A 162 4.32 -17.08 27.57
CA PHE A 162 4.08 -18.49 27.31
C PHE A 162 3.85 -18.85 25.83
N VAL A 163 3.44 -17.90 24.97
CA VAL A 163 3.27 -18.15 23.53
C VAL A 163 4.52 -17.68 22.77
N THR A 164 5.09 -18.56 21.96
CA THR A 164 6.21 -18.22 21.07
C THR A 164 5.90 -18.55 19.61
N ALA A 165 5.15 -19.62 19.37
CA ALA A 165 4.76 -20.07 18.03
C ALA A 165 3.38 -20.69 18.05
N LEU A 166 2.65 -20.58 16.94
CA LEU A 166 1.37 -21.24 16.71
C LEU A 166 1.31 -21.80 15.29
N THR A 167 0.59 -22.90 15.11
CA THR A 167 0.28 -23.41 13.77
C THR A 167 -0.89 -22.66 13.16
N LYS A 168 -1.04 -22.71 11.82
CA LYS A 168 -2.21 -22.18 11.12
C LYS A 168 -3.51 -22.77 11.63
N GLU A 169 -3.52 -24.07 11.94
CA GLU A 169 -4.69 -24.74 12.51
C GLU A 169 -5.04 -24.19 13.90
N GLN A 170 -4.05 -24.00 14.78
CA GLN A 170 -4.28 -23.40 16.11
C GLN A 170 -4.82 -21.98 15.98
N LEU A 171 -4.25 -21.16 15.10
CA LEU A 171 -4.74 -19.80 14.81
C LEU A 171 -6.20 -19.83 14.35
N GLY A 172 -6.53 -20.65 13.37
CA GLY A 172 -7.89 -20.76 12.87
C GLY A 172 -8.89 -21.16 13.97
N LYS A 173 -8.52 -22.11 14.85
CA LYS A 173 -9.35 -22.51 15.98
C LYS A 173 -9.49 -21.45 17.07
N ILE A 174 -8.45 -20.66 17.32
CA ILE A 174 -8.49 -19.53 18.25
C ILE A 174 -9.46 -18.46 17.71
N PHE A 175 -9.25 -18.02 16.48
CA PHE A 175 -10.00 -16.92 15.90
C PHE A 175 -11.47 -17.26 15.55
N THR A 176 -11.82 -18.52 15.53
CA THR A 176 -13.21 -19.00 15.37
C THR A 176 -13.84 -19.46 16.70
N ALA A 177 -13.18 -19.18 17.84
CA ALA A 177 -13.58 -19.57 19.18
C ALA A 177 -13.82 -21.08 19.38
N GLN A 178 -13.17 -21.94 18.56
CA GLN A 178 -13.09 -23.38 18.82
C GLN A 178 -12.14 -23.66 20.00
N TYR A 179 -11.14 -22.79 20.20
CA TYR A 179 -10.38 -22.67 21.44
C TYR A 179 -10.76 -21.36 22.12
N THR A 180 -11.21 -21.43 23.35
CA THR A 180 -11.64 -20.28 24.17
C THR A 180 -10.67 -19.99 25.30
N LYS A 181 -9.82 -20.96 25.64
CA LYS A 181 -8.79 -20.87 26.67
C LYS A 181 -7.44 -21.28 26.13
N TRP A 182 -6.39 -20.67 26.64
CA TRP A 182 -5.02 -20.94 26.21
C TRP A 182 -4.58 -22.39 26.46
N ASN A 183 -5.02 -23.04 27.56
CA ASN A 183 -4.71 -24.44 27.82
C ASN A 183 -5.45 -25.45 26.91
N GLU A 184 -6.37 -25.00 26.07
CA GLU A 184 -6.97 -25.80 25.00
C GLU A 184 -6.08 -25.83 23.75
N VAL A 185 -5.24 -24.78 23.58
CA VAL A 185 -4.25 -24.67 22.51
C VAL A 185 -3.03 -25.54 22.81
N ASP A 186 -2.51 -25.43 24.04
CA ASP A 186 -1.45 -26.26 24.59
C ASP A 186 -1.69 -26.47 26.10
N PRO A 187 -1.69 -27.72 26.61
CA PRO A 187 -1.91 -28.01 28.03
C PRO A 187 -0.91 -27.37 29.00
N SER A 188 0.25 -26.91 28.51
CA SER A 188 1.24 -26.20 29.31
C SER A 188 0.92 -24.71 29.50
N PHE A 189 0.00 -24.17 28.70
CA PHE A 189 -0.41 -22.76 28.80
C PHE A 189 -1.41 -22.52 29.95
N PRO A 190 -1.56 -21.28 30.42
CA PRO A 190 -2.51 -20.96 31.46
C PRO A 190 -3.97 -21.28 31.08
N ALA A 191 -4.80 -21.70 32.07
CA ALA A 191 -6.23 -21.95 31.86
C ALA A 191 -7.06 -20.67 31.82
N GLU A 192 -6.58 -19.67 31.12
CA GLU A 192 -7.16 -18.32 31.00
C GLU A 192 -7.87 -18.14 29.67
N THR A 193 -8.88 -17.26 29.65
CA THR A 193 -9.65 -16.94 28.46
C THR A 193 -8.81 -16.19 27.43
N ILE A 194 -8.88 -16.62 26.16
CA ILE A 194 -8.25 -15.93 25.03
C ILE A 194 -9.08 -14.71 24.67
N LEU A 195 -8.46 -13.52 24.61
CA LEU A 195 -9.07 -12.31 24.10
C LEU A 195 -8.60 -12.09 22.66
N VAL A 196 -9.54 -12.07 21.71
CA VAL A 196 -9.25 -12.08 20.27
C VAL A 196 -9.55 -10.72 19.65
N TYR A 197 -8.57 -10.20 18.89
CA TYR A 197 -8.66 -8.93 18.18
C TYR A 197 -8.28 -9.12 16.71
N GLY A 198 -9.01 -8.49 15.80
CA GLY A 198 -8.72 -8.58 14.37
C GLY A 198 -9.28 -7.41 13.56
N PRO A 199 -8.77 -7.18 12.33
CA PRO A 199 -9.33 -6.18 11.43
C PRO A 199 -10.79 -6.42 11.11
N GLY A 200 -11.52 -5.36 10.75
CA GLY A 200 -12.92 -5.45 10.34
C GLY A 200 -13.13 -6.13 8.99
N ALA A 201 -14.38 -6.42 8.67
CA ALA A 201 -14.76 -7.24 7.53
C ALA A 201 -14.49 -6.59 6.14
N ASP A 202 -14.22 -5.29 6.12
CA ASP A 202 -13.90 -4.53 4.90
C ASP A 202 -12.39 -4.48 4.63
N SER A 203 -11.57 -4.99 5.57
CA SER A 203 -10.12 -5.04 5.46
C SER A 203 -9.63 -6.17 4.54
N GLY A 204 -8.70 -5.85 3.63
CA GLY A 204 -7.97 -6.86 2.84
C GLY A 204 -7.13 -7.81 3.70
N THR A 205 -6.68 -7.36 4.88
CA THR A 205 -6.00 -8.15 5.91
C THR A 205 -6.93 -9.20 6.51
N PHE A 206 -8.19 -8.83 6.81
CA PHE A 206 -9.22 -9.78 7.25
C PHE A 206 -9.48 -10.86 6.18
N ASP A 207 -9.69 -10.45 4.94
CA ASP A 207 -9.96 -11.40 3.85
C ASP A 207 -8.79 -12.37 3.65
N TYR A 208 -7.56 -11.88 3.72
CA TYR A 208 -6.39 -12.73 3.60
C TYR A 208 -6.24 -13.70 4.77
N PHE A 209 -6.43 -13.26 6.01
CA PHE A 209 -6.40 -14.15 7.17
C PHE A 209 -7.46 -15.25 7.05
N ASN A 210 -8.67 -14.87 6.62
CA ASN A 210 -9.70 -15.85 6.32
C ASN A 210 -9.24 -16.86 5.26
N GLU A 211 -8.68 -16.38 4.14
CA GLU A 211 -8.28 -17.23 3.01
C GLU A 211 -7.23 -18.27 3.41
N VAL A 212 -6.20 -17.88 4.17
CA VAL A 212 -5.03 -18.73 4.41
C VAL A 212 -5.01 -19.45 5.77
N ILE A 213 -5.84 -18.98 6.71
CA ILE A 213 -5.89 -19.53 8.09
C ILE A 213 -7.22 -20.20 8.39
N VAL A 214 -8.34 -19.51 8.13
CA VAL A 214 -9.65 -19.98 8.62
C VAL A 214 -10.37 -20.84 7.60
N ALA A 215 -10.51 -20.39 6.35
CA ALA A 215 -11.22 -21.15 5.32
C ALA A 215 -10.68 -22.57 5.09
N PRO A 216 -9.36 -22.85 5.25
CA PRO A 216 -8.85 -24.23 5.19
C PRO A 216 -9.39 -25.19 6.27
N LEU A 217 -10.01 -24.69 7.33
CA LEU A 217 -10.70 -25.51 8.33
C LEU A 217 -12.12 -25.91 7.90
N TYR A 218 -12.65 -25.28 6.86
CA TYR A 218 -13.99 -25.47 6.32
C TYR A 218 -13.90 -25.91 4.86
N HIS A 219 -14.73 -26.85 4.46
CA HIS A 219 -14.70 -27.40 3.10
C HIS A 219 -16.08 -27.32 2.47
N ASP A 220 -16.13 -26.91 1.22
CA ASP A 220 -17.33 -26.98 0.39
C ASP A 220 -17.65 -28.41 -0.05
N ALA A 221 -18.75 -28.60 -0.78
CA ALA A 221 -19.18 -29.91 -1.27
C ALA A 221 -18.17 -30.55 -2.26
N ALA A 222 -17.23 -29.78 -2.82
CA ALA A 222 -16.16 -30.24 -3.69
C ALA A 222 -14.85 -30.52 -2.93
N GLY A 223 -14.84 -30.35 -1.59
CA GLY A 223 -13.66 -30.55 -0.74
C GLY A 223 -12.63 -29.41 -0.85
N LYS A 224 -13.02 -28.24 -1.37
CA LYS A 224 -12.16 -27.04 -1.39
C LYS A 224 -12.41 -26.18 -0.16
N ALA A 225 -11.42 -25.38 0.21
CA ALA A 225 -11.58 -24.39 1.27
C ALA A 225 -12.79 -23.48 1.01
N ASP A 226 -13.67 -23.37 2.00
CA ASP A 226 -14.90 -22.59 1.93
C ASP A 226 -14.68 -21.19 2.55
N ILE A 227 -14.41 -20.22 1.70
CA ILE A 227 -14.16 -18.83 2.09
C ILE A 227 -15.36 -18.19 2.79
N ALA A 228 -16.58 -18.50 2.33
CA ALA A 228 -17.80 -17.95 2.92
C ALA A 228 -18.07 -18.53 4.31
N ALA A 229 -17.89 -19.83 4.48
CA ALA A 229 -18.02 -20.49 5.78
C ALA A 229 -16.92 -20.00 6.76
N GLY A 230 -15.69 -19.81 6.30
CA GLY A 230 -14.61 -19.25 7.11
C GLY A 230 -14.91 -17.83 7.56
N LYS A 231 -15.36 -16.96 6.66
CA LYS A 231 -15.77 -15.57 6.98
C LYS A 231 -16.92 -15.54 8.00
N ALA A 232 -17.91 -16.39 7.82
CA ALA A 232 -19.03 -16.49 8.76
C ALA A 232 -18.57 -16.97 10.14
N ALA A 233 -17.62 -17.92 10.21
CA ALA A 233 -17.06 -18.42 11.47
C ALA A 233 -16.23 -17.35 12.21
N LEU A 234 -15.41 -16.56 11.50
CA LEU A 234 -14.67 -15.44 12.07
C LEU A 234 -15.62 -14.41 12.69
N LEU A 235 -16.55 -13.88 11.89
CA LEU A 235 -17.49 -12.84 12.34
C LEU A 235 -18.46 -13.32 13.40
N GLY A 236 -18.76 -14.62 13.42
CA GLY A 236 -19.62 -15.27 14.43
C GLY A 236 -18.89 -15.69 15.70
N ALA A 237 -17.56 -15.50 15.80
CA ALA A 237 -16.78 -15.96 16.96
C ALA A 237 -17.15 -15.19 18.24
N PRO A 238 -17.67 -15.86 19.28
CA PRO A 238 -18.07 -15.19 20.52
C PRO A 238 -16.89 -14.51 21.20
N GLY A 239 -17.05 -13.23 21.53
CA GLY A 239 -16.04 -12.44 22.25
C GLY A 239 -14.89 -11.91 21.40
N ALA A 240 -14.83 -12.24 20.11
CA ALA A 240 -13.88 -11.62 19.18
C ALA A 240 -14.24 -10.14 18.96
N GLN A 241 -13.23 -9.30 18.90
CA GLN A 241 -13.37 -7.85 18.68
C GLN A 241 -12.72 -7.48 17.36
N PHE A 242 -13.52 -6.87 16.48
CA PHE A 242 -13.07 -6.44 15.15
C PHE A 242 -13.13 -4.91 15.05
N SER A 243 -12.15 -4.31 14.41
CA SER A 243 -12.08 -2.86 14.19
C SER A 243 -11.40 -2.58 12.85
N GLU A 244 -11.87 -1.54 12.14
CA GLU A 244 -11.16 -0.99 10.97
C GLU A 244 -10.01 -0.06 11.39
N ASP A 245 -9.89 0.30 12.66
CA ASP A 245 -8.80 1.09 13.22
C ASP A 245 -7.79 0.16 13.91
N ASP A 246 -6.64 -0.06 13.31
CA ASP A 246 -5.57 -0.91 13.83
C ASP A 246 -5.01 -0.42 15.18
N ASN A 247 -5.09 0.87 15.48
CA ASN A 247 -4.68 1.40 16.80
C ASN A 247 -5.57 0.86 17.93
N VAL A 248 -6.86 0.65 17.66
CA VAL A 248 -7.80 0.01 18.60
C VAL A 248 -7.39 -1.44 18.84
N LEU A 249 -6.97 -2.15 17.78
CA LEU A 249 -6.50 -3.53 17.87
C LEU A 249 -5.21 -3.62 18.68
N VAL A 250 -4.24 -2.73 18.41
CA VAL A 250 -2.98 -2.63 19.17
C VAL A 250 -3.25 -2.44 20.65
N GLN A 251 -4.10 -1.46 21.01
CA GLN A 251 -4.48 -1.19 22.42
C GLN A 251 -5.18 -2.39 23.07
N GLY A 252 -6.04 -3.07 22.32
CA GLY A 252 -6.72 -4.27 22.80
C GLY A 252 -5.75 -5.40 23.15
N VAL A 253 -4.75 -5.65 22.28
CA VAL A 253 -3.75 -6.69 22.50
C VAL A 253 -2.75 -6.28 23.60
N GLU A 254 -2.29 -5.02 23.62
CA GLU A 254 -1.40 -4.49 24.67
C GLU A 254 -2.04 -4.62 26.07
N GLY A 255 -3.35 -4.39 26.15
CA GLY A 255 -4.10 -4.31 27.41
C GLY A 255 -4.21 -5.62 28.19
N SER A 256 -3.83 -6.77 27.64
CA SER A 256 -3.91 -8.07 28.34
C SER A 256 -2.88 -9.08 27.87
N LYS A 257 -2.16 -9.69 28.80
CA LYS A 257 -1.21 -10.77 28.47
C LYS A 257 -1.85 -12.04 27.90
N TYR A 258 -3.20 -12.11 27.92
CA TYR A 258 -3.98 -13.23 27.36
C TYR A 258 -4.62 -12.87 26.02
N ALA A 259 -4.33 -11.67 25.49
CA ALA A 259 -4.83 -11.24 24.21
C ALA A 259 -3.95 -11.74 23.05
N ILE A 260 -4.59 -11.96 21.91
CA ILE A 260 -3.99 -12.25 20.62
C ILE A 260 -4.71 -11.45 19.54
N GLY A 261 -3.96 -10.96 18.57
CA GLY A 261 -4.52 -10.26 17.42
C GLY A 261 -3.71 -10.53 16.16
N TYR A 262 -4.18 -9.98 15.04
CA TYR A 262 -3.41 -9.94 13.80
C TYR A 262 -3.69 -8.64 13.04
N PHE A 263 -2.68 -8.14 12.34
CA PHE A 263 -2.75 -6.98 11.45
C PHE A 263 -1.53 -6.94 10.53
N GLY A 264 -1.42 -5.91 9.68
CA GLY A 264 -0.28 -5.71 8.80
C GLY A 264 1.02 -5.55 9.59
N PHE A 265 2.12 -6.05 9.05
CA PHE A 265 3.42 -6.04 9.71
C PHE A 265 3.93 -4.63 10.03
N ALA A 266 3.60 -3.63 9.20
CA ALA A 266 4.00 -2.25 9.44
C ALA A 266 3.53 -1.75 10.81
N TYR A 267 2.27 -2.00 11.18
CA TYR A 267 1.73 -1.64 12.49
C TYR A 267 2.41 -2.36 13.64
N PHE A 268 2.82 -3.62 13.43
CA PHE A 268 3.64 -4.32 14.43
C PHE A 268 5.00 -3.63 14.61
N ASN A 269 5.67 -3.26 13.52
CA ASN A 269 6.98 -2.57 13.57
C ASN A 269 6.92 -1.25 14.36
N GLU A 270 5.87 -0.47 14.17
CA GLU A 270 5.66 0.79 14.88
C GLU A 270 5.37 0.59 16.38
N ASN A 271 4.89 -0.60 16.78
CA ASN A 271 4.51 -0.94 18.15
C ASN A 271 5.41 -1.99 18.80
N GLN A 272 6.63 -2.19 18.27
CA GLN A 272 7.63 -3.04 18.93
C GLN A 272 7.90 -2.56 20.37
N GLY A 273 7.97 -3.52 21.29
CA GLY A 273 8.13 -3.24 22.73
C GLY A 273 6.81 -3.21 23.52
N LYS A 274 5.66 -2.96 22.87
CA LYS A 274 4.31 -3.16 23.44
C LYS A 274 3.74 -4.52 23.06
N LEU A 275 4.08 -4.98 21.86
CA LEU A 275 3.65 -6.23 21.25
C LEU A 275 4.83 -7.13 20.95
N LYS A 276 4.56 -8.44 20.88
CA LYS A 276 5.45 -9.46 20.34
C LYS A 276 4.80 -10.13 19.15
N ALA A 277 5.58 -10.39 18.11
CA ALA A 277 5.14 -11.26 17.04
C ALA A 277 5.16 -12.73 17.49
N VAL A 278 4.22 -13.50 16.98
CA VAL A 278 4.15 -14.95 17.17
C VAL A 278 4.65 -15.62 15.89
N ALA A 279 5.59 -16.55 16.03
CA ALA A 279 6.02 -17.36 14.90
C ALA A 279 4.86 -18.22 14.38
N VAL A 280 4.66 -18.26 13.07
CA VAL A 280 3.65 -19.09 12.42
C VAL A 280 4.34 -20.25 11.74
N GLU A 281 3.90 -21.48 12.03
CA GLU A 281 4.58 -22.72 11.59
C GLU A 281 6.09 -22.71 11.94
N GLY A 282 6.47 -22.03 13.04
CA GLY A 282 7.84 -21.92 13.50
C GLY A 282 8.70 -20.86 12.81
N VAL A 283 8.13 -20.06 11.91
CA VAL A 283 8.82 -18.97 11.22
C VAL A 283 8.35 -17.63 11.78
N GLU A 284 9.30 -16.79 12.20
CA GLU A 284 9.01 -15.42 12.66
C GLU A 284 8.83 -14.46 11.47
N PRO A 285 7.90 -13.49 11.57
CA PRO A 285 7.79 -12.45 10.56
C PRO A 285 9.00 -11.50 10.64
N SER A 286 9.67 -11.31 9.52
CA SER A 286 10.76 -10.36 9.35
C SER A 286 10.88 -9.98 7.88
N GLN A 287 11.55 -8.87 7.57
CA GLN A 287 11.83 -8.50 6.17
C GLN A 287 12.46 -9.69 5.42
N ALA A 288 13.50 -10.32 6.00
CA ALA A 288 14.19 -11.44 5.36
C ALA A 288 13.28 -12.64 5.07
N THR A 289 12.41 -13.04 6.03
CA THR A 289 11.51 -14.20 5.84
C THR A 289 10.30 -13.89 4.96
N VAL A 290 9.99 -12.61 4.78
CA VAL A 290 8.98 -12.12 3.81
C VAL A 290 9.57 -12.06 2.40
N ASP A 291 10.80 -11.57 2.24
CA ASP A 291 11.48 -11.43 0.95
C ASP A 291 11.82 -12.79 0.33
N ASP A 292 12.26 -13.76 1.15
CA ASP A 292 12.56 -15.12 0.70
C ASP A 292 11.33 -16.05 0.66
N ALA A 293 10.14 -15.49 0.97
CA ALA A 293 8.85 -16.19 0.99
C ALA A 293 8.79 -17.41 1.93
N THR A 294 9.63 -17.46 2.97
CA THR A 294 9.59 -18.52 3.99
C THR A 294 8.54 -18.26 5.06
N TYR A 295 8.16 -16.98 5.28
CA TYR A 295 7.07 -16.65 6.20
C TYR A 295 5.72 -17.08 5.63
N PRO A 296 4.98 -18.00 6.30
CA PRO A 296 3.89 -18.74 5.64
C PRO A 296 2.57 -17.98 5.48
N ILE A 297 2.48 -16.75 5.99
CA ILE A 297 1.34 -15.85 5.81
C ILE A 297 1.78 -14.50 5.20
N SER A 298 2.63 -14.60 4.19
CA SER A 298 2.98 -13.51 3.28
C SER A 298 2.58 -13.85 1.84
N ARG A 299 2.32 -12.84 1.04
CA ARG A 299 1.95 -13.01 -0.38
C ARG A 299 2.45 -11.85 -1.24
N PRO A 300 2.88 -12.15 -2.47
CA PRO A 300 3.30 -11.13 -3.42
C PRO A 300 2.11 -10.30 -3.91
N LEU A 301 2.35 -9.00 -4.11
CA LEU A 301 1.39 -8.08 -4.71
C LEU A 301 1.85 -7.72 -6.13
N PHE A 302 0.92 -7.76 -7.06
CA PHE A 302 1.15 -7.48 -8.48
C PHE A 302 0.07 -6.58 -9.06
N ILE A 303 0.45 -5.84 -10.08
CA ILE A 303 -0.46 -5.32 -11.10
C ILE A 303 -0.11 -5.98 -12.43
N TYR A 304 -1.11 -6.37 -13.22
CA TYR A 304 -0.94 -7.02 -14.52
C TYR A 304 -1.51 -6.14 -15.62
N SER A 305 -0.78 -6.03 -16.73
CA SER A 305 -1.27 -5.40 -17.96
C SER A 305 -0.77 -6.19 -19.19
N ASP A 306 -0.91 -5.63 -20.37
CA ASP A 306 -0.51 -6.22 -21.65
C ASP A 306 0.22 -5.19 -22.50
N ALA A 307 1.21 -5.63 -23.30
CA ALA A 307 2.00 -4.76 -24.15
C ALA A 307 1.16 -3.95 -25.14
N ASN A 308 0.10 -4.56 -25.73
CA ASN A 308 -0.75 -3.87 -26.69
C ASN A 308 -1.60 -2.80 -25.99
N ILE A 309 -2.04 -3.05 -24.76
CA ILE A 309 -2.76 -2.05 -23.95
C ILE A 309 -1.83 -0.85 -23.68
N MET A 310 -0.62 -1.09 -23.19
CA MET A 310 0.32 -0.01 -22.86
C MET A 310 0.72 0.81 -24.10
N LYS A 311 0.90 0.16 -25.27
CA LYS A 311 1.19 0.85 -26.54
C LYS A 311 -0.02 1.63 -27.10
N ALA A 312 -1.23 1.11 -26.93
CA ALA A 312 -2.46 1.77 -27.41
C ALA A 312 -2.99 2.85 -26.46
N LYS A 313 -2.68 2.74 -25.17
CA LYS A 313 -3.12 3.64 -24.12
C LYS A 313 -1.89 4.16 -23.34
N PRO A 314 -1.22 5.22 -23.82
CA PRO A 314 -0.01 5.76 -23.17
C PRO A 314 -0.25 6.13 -21.69
N GLN A 315 -1.47 6.51 -21.31
CA GLN A 315 -1.82 6.78 -19.92
C GLN A 315 -1.71 5.56 -19.02
N VAL A 316 -1.99 4.35 -19.54
CA VAL A 316 -1.82 3.10 -18.78
C VAL A 316 -0.34 2.80 -18.58
N ALA A 317 0.47 2.96 -19.63
CA ALA A 317 1.93 2.82 -19.53
C ALA A 317 2.51 3.85 -18.54
N ALA A 318 2.06 5.10 -18.59
CA ALA A 318 2.49 6.17 -17.69
C ALA A 318 2.11 5.86 -16.24
N PHE A 319 0.90 5.38 -15.99
CA PHE A 319 0.46 5.00 -14.64
C PHE A 319 1.27 3.85 -14.06
N ILE A 320 1.56 2.81 -14.85
CA ILE A 320 2.40 1.68 -14.42
C ILE A 320 3.83 2.17 -14.13
N TYR A 321 4.41 3.02 -14.98
CA TYR A 321 5.73 3.61 -14.75
C TYR A 321 5.77 4.45 -13.47
N PHE A 322 4.79 5.31 -13.28
CA PHE A 322 4.63 6.12 -12.07
C PHE A 322 4.50 5.22 -10.84
N TYR A 323 3.67 4.19 -10.91
CA TYR A 323 3.48 3.23 -9.83
C TYR A 323 4.81 2.59 -9.41
N LEU A 324 5.56 2.02 -10.36
CA LEU A 324 6.83 1.34 -10.09
C LEU A 324 7.93 2.26 -9.53
N ASN A 325 7.92 3.55 -9.87
CA ASN A 325 8.91 4.51 -9.37
C ASN A 325 8.56 5.16 -8.03
N ASN A 326 7.31 5.06 -7.58
CA ASN A 326 6.86 5.74 -6.37
C ASN A 326 6.34 4.79 -5.28
N VAL A 327 6.09 3.52 -5.62
CA VAL A 327 5.45 2.58 -4.71
C VAL A 327 6.22 2.39 -3.39
N ASP A 328 7.55 2.35 -3.43
CA ASP A 328 8.37 2.14 -2.23
C ASP A 328 8.26 3.29 -1.22
N ASN A 329 7.90 4.50 -1.67
CA ASN A 329 7.70 5.64 -0.79
C ASN A 329 6.36 5.59 -0.05
N GLU A 330 5.38 4.88 -0.60
CA GLU A 330 4.00 4.88 -0.14
C GLU A 330 3.56 3.55 0.51
N ILE A 331 4.23 2.46 0.15
CA ILE A 331 3.76 1.11 0.47
C ILE A 331 3.72 0.83 1.98
N SER A 332 4.67 1.40 2.73
CA SER A 332 4.71 1.25 4.19
C SER A 332 3.55 1.97 4.87
N ASP A 333 3.12 3.13 4.35
CA ASP A 333 1.98 3.88 4.87
C ASP A 333 0.65 3.15 4.62
N VAL A 334 0.59 2.30 3.59
CA VAL A 334 -0.54 1.40 3.32
C VAL A 334 -0.49 0.14 4.20
N GLY A 335 0.65 -0.13 4.86
CA GLY A 335 0.81 -1.26 5.77
C GLY A 335 1.42 -2.51 5.14
N TYR A 336 2.05 -2.39 3.97
CA TYR A 336 2.69 -3.49 3.26
C TYR A 336 4.22 -3.31 3.21
N PHE A 337 4.91 -4.36 2.74
CA PHE A 337 6.35 -4.34 2.51
C PHE A 337 6.66 -3.91 1.07
N PRO A 338 7.76 -3.18 0.85
CA PRO A 338 8.35 -3.05 -0.48
C PRO A 338 8.55 -4.42 -1.13
N ALA A 339 8.47 -4.45 -2.46
CA ALA A 339 8.95 -5.62 -3.20
C ALA A 339 10.47 -5.75 -3.02
N PRO A 340 11.06 -6.96 -3.11
CA PRO A 340 12.50 -7.08 -3.22
C PRO A 340 13.05 -6.20 -4.36
N ASP A 341 14.14 -5.48 -4.15
CA ASP A 341 14.74 -4.56 -5.14
C ASP A 341 14.91 -5.21 -6.51
N ALA A 342 15.32 -6.49 -6.54
CA ALA A 342 15.51 -7.24 -7.78
C ALA A 342 14.19 -7.46 -8.55
N ASP A 343 13.07 -7.66 -7.83
CA ASP A 343 11.74 -7.88 -8.42
C ASP A 343 11.17 -6.56 -8.95
N LEU A 344 11.36 -5.45 -8.22
CA LEU A 344 10.95 -4.13 -8.66
C LEU A 344 11.75 -3.70 -9.89
N GLN A 345 13.07 -3.94 -9.90
CA GLN A 345 13.91 -3.68 -11.07
C GLN A 345 13.50 -4.53 -12.28
N ALA A 346 13.20 -5.81 -12.07
CA ALA A 346 12.69 -6.68 -13.15
C ALA A 346 11.34 -6.18 -13.69
N SER A 347 10.50 -5.61 -12.84
CA SER A 347 9.23 -4.99 -13.25
C SER A 347 9.48 -3.75 -14.12
N LEU A 348 10.43 -2.89 -13.74
CA LEU A 348 10.84 -1.72 -14.54
C LEU A 348 11.45 -2.15 -15.88
N ASP A 349 12.30 -3.16 -15.89
CA ASP A 349 12.92 -3.69 -17.12
C ASP A 349 11.84 -4.28 -18.05
N ALA A 350 10.85 -5.00 -17.52
CA ALA A 350 9.71 -5.51 -18.27
C ALA A 350 8.89 -4.37 -18.89
N TRP A 351 8.64 -3.30 -18.15
CA TRP A 351 7.96 -2.11 -18.67
C TRP A 351 8.78 -1.45 -19.78
N LEU A 352 10.09 -1.23 -19.58
CA LEU A 352 11.00 -0.66 -20.57
C LEU A 352 11.06 -1.48 -21.86
N SER A 353 10.99 -2.82 -21.76
CA SER A 353 10.97 -3.69 -22.94
C SER A 353 9.75 -3.50 -23.83
N VAL A 354 8.65 -2.99 -23.27
CA VAL A 354 7.40 -2.73 -24.01
C VAL A 354 7.41 -1.36 -24.65
N VAL A 355 7.88 -0.33 -23.93
CA VAL A 355 7.73 1.08 -24.35
C VAL A 355 9.02 1.66 -24.93
N GLY A 356 10.16 1.00 -24.74
CA GLY A 356 11.46 1.43 -25.24
C GLY A 356 11.73 1.02 -26.69
N GLU A 357 10.82 0.28 -27.34
CA GLU A 357 10.82 -0.05 -28.76
C GLU A 357 10.04 1.03 -29.55
#